data_51d20bf5cb4fa320f80fa6cc0683b6c2
#
_entry.id   51d20bf5cb4fa320f80fa6cc0683b6c2
#
_cell.length_a   1.000
_cell.length_b   1.000
_cell.length_c   1.000
_cell.angle_alpha   90.00
_cell.angle_beta   90.00
_cell.angle_gamma   90.00
#
_symmetry.space_group_name_H-M   'P 1'
#
loop_
_entity.id
_entity.type
_entity.pdbx_description
1 polymer ?
#
loop_
_entity_poly.entity_id
_entity_poly.type
_entity_poly.pdbx_seq_one_letter_code
_entity_poly.pdbx_strand_id
1 'polypeptide(L)'
;AGLTEVPCLVMRMDDGESGIAAMVENLQRQDLDFIEEAEGICALMESCSLSQEQAARVLGKSQSAIANKLRLLRHSPPVLEALRKASLTERHARALLKLPSETQKLTVISVIARQELSVAQTEKYIAQLLEDPKEPAKKVQVHTFLNHLTQSLQKIQLSGIPAVSEHRETDSQIVLTITIPK
;
A
#
# COMPACT_ATOMS: atom_id res chain seq x y z
N ALA A 1 -15.61 -33.95 4.79
CA ALA A 1 -14.61 -34.69 4.04
C ALA A 1 -14.86 -36.20 3.95
N GLY A 2 -15.67 -36.88 4.76
CA GLY A 2 -16.03 -38.30 4.62
C GLY A 2 -14.88 -39.33 4.82
N LEU A 3 -13.73 -38.89 5.29
CA LEU A 3 -12.61 -39.77 5.59
C LEU A 3 -12.85 -40.45 6.95
N THR A 4 -12.67 -41.80 7.00
CA THR A 4 -12.78 -42.59 8.24
C THR A 4 -11.50 -42.59 9.03
N GLU A 5 -10.37 -42.35 8.39
CA GLU A 5 -9.04 -42.32 9.03
C GLU A 5 -8.21 -41.18 8.37
N VAL A 6 -7.36 -40.56 9.17
CA VAL A 6 -6.41 -39.56 8.73
C VAL A 6 -5.03 -39.86 9.30
N PRO A 7 -3.92 -39.72 8.53
CA PRO A 7 -2.58 -39.83 9.06
C PRO A 7 -2.33 -38.68 10.05
N CYS A 8 -1.91 -38.97 11.26
CA CYS A 8 -1.58 -37.97 12.27
C CYS A 8 -0.26 -38.29 12.96
N LEU A 9 0.44 -37.24 13.39
CA LEU A 9 1.61 -37.33 14.28
C LEU A 9 1.18 -36.89 15.67
N VAL A 10 1.20 -37.82 16.63
CA VAL A 10 0.88 -37.49 18.03
C VAL A 10 2.14 -37.01 18.73
N MET A 11 2.11 -35.74 19.16
CA MET A 11 3.20 -35.11 19.92
C MET A 11 2.73 -34.82 21.35
N ARG A 12 3.65 -34.92 22.32
CA ARG A 12 3.39 -34.47 23.69
C ARG A 12 3.83 -33.02 23.80
N MET A 13 2.87 -32.15 24.07
CA MET A 13 3.07 -30.71 24.23
C MET A 13 2.29 -30.25 25.45
N ASP A 14 2.76 -29.21 26.12
CA ASP A 14 1.95 -28.50 27.09
C ASP A 14 0.93 -27.57 26.41
N ASP A 15 0.01 -26.97 27.17
CA ASP A 15 -1.03 -26.11 26.64
C ASP A 15 -0.46 -24.85 25.95
N GLY A 16 0.67 -24.33 26.44
CA GLY A 16 1.36 -23.19 25.88
C GLY A 16 2.02 -23.54 24.53
N GLU A 17 2.73 -24.64 24.46
CA GLU A 17 3.36 -25.16 23.23
C GLU A 17 2.31 -25.48 22.15
N SER A 18 1.18 -26.07 22.56
CA SER A 18 0.06 -26.39 21.68
C SER A 18 -0.57 -25.12 21.11
N GLY A 19 -0.74 -24.07 21.91
CA GLY A 19 -1.23 -22.78 21.49
C GLY A 19 -0.31 -22.11 20.47
N ILE A 20 1.00 -22.12 20.73
CA ILE A 20 2.00 -21.60 19.79
C ILE A 20 1.96 -22.37 18.46
N ALA A 21 1.92 -23.69 18.51
CA ALA A 21 1.89 -24.54 17.31
C ALA A 21 0.66 -24.25 16.44
N ALA A 22 -0.52 -24.08 17.04
CA ALA A 22 -1.75 -23.72 16.31
C ALA A 22 -1.66 -22.33 15.67
N MET A 23 -1.10 -21.33 16.36
CA MET A 23 -0.92 -19.99 15.81
C MET A 23 0.11 -19.98 14.66
N VAL A 24 1.19 -20.74 14.79
CA VAL A 24 2.21 -20.90 13.74
C VAL A 24 1.62 -21.57 12.50
N GLU A 25 0.83 -22.63 12.68
CA GLU A 25 0.16 -23.32 11.58
C GLU A 25 -0.75 -22.35 10.81
N ASN A 26 -1.57 -21.57 11.53
CA ASN A 26 -2.41 -20.55 10.92
C ASN A 26 -1.60 -19.48 10.15
N LEU A 27 -0.45 -19.06 10.68
CA LEU A 27 0.44 -18.10 10.01
C LEU A 27 1.19 -18.68 8.79
N GLN A 28 1.26 -20.01 8.67
CA GLN A 28 1.88 -20.68 7.52
C GLN A 28 0.91 -20.94 6.37
N ARG A 29 -0.36 -20.52 6.51
CA ARG A 29 -1.34 -20.61 5.41
C ARG A 29 -0.89 -19.78 4.23
N GLN A 30 -1.09 -20.31 3.02
CA GLN A 30 -0.63 -19.66 1.78
C GLN A 30 -1.55 -18.52 1.29
N ASP A 31 -2.73 -18.39 1.87
CA ASP A 31 -3.78 -17.45 1.47
C ASP A 31 -3.79 -16.13 2.27
N LEU A 32 -2.89 -15.97 3.24
CA LEU A 32 -2.78 -14.74 4.02
C LEU A 32 -2.19 -13.58 3.20
N ASP A 33 -2.81 -12.42 3.27
CA ASP A 33 -2.17 -11.21 2.78
C ASP A 33 -1.05 -10.75 3.73
N PHE A 34 -0.19 -9.85 3.25
CA PHE A 34 0.98 -9.41 4.02
C PHE A 34 0.61 -8.60 5.27
N ILE A 35 -0.61 -8.04 5.36
CA ILE A 35 -1.13 -7.31 6.51
C ILE A 35 -1.63 -8.33 7.54
N GLU A 36 -2.41 -9.32 7.12
CA GLU A 36 -2.87 -10.43 7.96
C GLU A 36 -1.70 -11.20 8.56
N GLU A 37 -0.64 -11.44 7.77
CA GLU A 37 0.59 -12.04 8.29
C GLU A 37 1.23 -11.16 9.36
N ALA A 38 1.29 -9.84 9.18
CA ALA A 38 1.84 -8.93 10.18
C ALA A 38 0.99 -8.89 11.46
N GLU A 39 -0.33 -8.86 11.34
CA GLU A 39 -1.29 -8.89 12.43
C GLU A 39 -1.17 -10.21 13.22
N GLY A 40 -1.08 -11.34 12.53
CA GLY A 40 -0.90 -12.64 13.14
C GLY A 40 0.44 -12.79 13.88
N ILE A 41 1.53 -12.24 13.33
CA ILE A 41 2.83 -12.20 14.03
C ILE A 41 2.72 -11.35 15.31
N CYS A 42 2.07 -10.20 15.25
CA CYS A 42 1.84 -9.35 16.43
C CYS A 42 1.06 -10.10 17.51
N ALA A 43 -0.06 -10.73 17.13
CA ALA A 43 -0.90 -11.50 18.03
C ALA A 43 -0.15 -12.69 18.66
N LEU A 44 0.69 -13.41 17.89
CA LEU A 44 1.54 -14.50 18.41
C LEU A 44 2.50 -13.96 19.47
N MET A 45 3.17 -12.83 19.19
CA MET A 45 4.12 -12.23 20.14
C MET A 45 3.45 -11.77 21.43
N GLU A 46 2.27 -11.14 21.32
CA GLU A 46 1.51 -10.68 22.49
C GLU A 46 0.97 -11.84 23.34
N SER A 47 0.34 -12.82 22.69
CA SER A 47 -0.28 -13.95 23.41
C SER A 47 0.74 -14.83 24.12
N CYS A 48 1.93 -14.98 23.53
CA CYS A 48 2.98 -15.86 24.08
C CYS A 48 4.11 -15.07 24.74
N SER A 49 3.99 -13.74 24.87
CA SER A 49 5.02 -12.84 25.43
C SER A 49 6.39 -13.04 24.77
N LEU A 50 6.42 -13.24 23.44
CA LEU A 50 7.64 -13.49 22.68
C LEU A 50 8.34 -12.20 22.28
N SER A 51 9.66 -12.18 22.37
CA SER A 51 10.47 -11.16 21.70
C SER A 51 10.48 -11.38 20.17
N GLN A 52 10.85 -10.35 19.41
CA GLN A 52 10.99 -10.48 17.94
C GLN A 52 11.98 -11.57 17.55
N GLU A 53 13.04 -11.77 18.32
CA GLU A 53 14.03 -12.82 18.11
C GLU A 53 13.44 -14.21 18.33
N GLN A 54 12.67 -14.38 19.40
CA GLN A 54 11.97 -15.64 19.70
C GLN A 54 10.91 -15.95 18.64
N ALA A 55 10.09 -14.97 18.24
CA ALA A 55 9.12 -15.13 17.18
C ALA A 55 9.79 -15.51 15.85
N ALA A 56 10.95 -14.91 15.55
CA ALA A 56 11.73 -15.25 14.35
C ALA A 56 12.19 -16.73 14.37
N ARG A 57 12.68 -17.22 15.49
CA ARG A 57 13.06 -18.64 15.66
C ARG A 57 11.87 -19.58 15.48
N VAL A 58 10.75 -19.27 16.12
CA VAL A 58 9.51 -20.08 16.07
C VAL A 58 8.96 -20.15 14.65
N LEU A 59 8.99 -19.02 13.92
CA LEU A 59 8.47 -18.92 12.55
C LEU A 59 9.49 -19.32 11.47
N GLY A 60 10.73 -19.67 11.83
CA GLY A 60 11.80 -19.99 10.87
C GLY A 60 12.18 -18.80 9.99
N LYS A 61 12.02 -17.56 10.48
CA LYS A 61 12.32 -16.31 9.76
C LYS A 61 13.49 -15.59 10.42
N SER A 62 14.08 -14.60 9.71
CA SER A 62 15.05 -13.71 10.33
C SER A 62 14.35 -12.67 11.23
N GLN A 63 15.03 -12.20 12.27
CA GLN A 63 14.53 -11.12 13.12
C GLN A 63 14.22 -9.86 12.30
N SER A 64 15.05 -9.55 11.30
CA SER A 64 14.82 -8.40 10.41
C SER A 64 13.54 -8.56 9.57
N ALA A 65 13.20 -9.78 9.16
CA ALA A 65 11.93 -10.05 8.48
C ALA A 65 10.72 -9.80 9.39
N ILE A 66 10.77 -10.28 10.63
CA ILE A 66 9.74 -10.01 11.65
C ILE A 66 9.61 -8.50 11.90
N ALA A 67 10.72 -7.81 12.15
CA ALA A 67 10.72 -6.36 12.37
C ALA A 67 10.12 -5.59 11.17
N ASN A 68 10.43 -5.99 9.94
CA ASN A 68 9.86 -5.38 8.74
C ASN A 68 8.35 -5.60 8.63
N LYS A 69 7.86 -6.78 8.95
CA LYS A 69 6.42 -7.10 8.98
C LYS A 69 5.70 -6.25 10.02
N LEU A 70 6.18 -6.21 11.26
CA LEU A 70 5.57 -5.42 12.33
C LEU A 70 5.57 -3.92 12.05
N ARG A 71 6.57 -3.40 11.31
CA ARG A 71 6.58 -2.00 10.90
C ARG A 71 5.41 -1.61 10.01
N LEU A 72 4.83 -2.54 9.25
CA LEU A 72 3.66 -2.27 8.41
C LEU A 72 2.44 -1.86 9.23
N LEU A 73 2.30 -2.39 10.45
CA LEU A 73 1.21 -2.05 11.38
C LEU A 73 1.29 -0.61 11.93
N ARG A 74 2.34 0.14 11.57
CA ARG A 74 2.41 1.59 11.84
C ARG A 74 1.56 2.42 10.88
N HIS A 75 1.06 1.82 9.81
CA HIS A 75 0.06 2.48 8.97
C HIS A 75 -1.29 2.53 9.71
N SER A 76 -2.01 3.63 9.49
CA SER A 76 -3.38 3.73 9.99
C SER A 76 -4.31 2.77 9.26
N PRO A 77 -5.42 2.34 9.89
CA PRO A 77 -6.38 1.44 9.25
C PRO A 77 -6.85 1.89 7.86
N PRO A 78 -7.14 3.19 7.60
CA PRO A 78 -7.50 3.64 6.27
C PRO A 78 -6.41 3.41 5.22
N VAL A 79 -5.12 3.54 5.61
CA VAL A 79 -3.99 3.29 4.70
C VAL A 79 -3.85 1.79 4.41
N LEU A 80 -3.98 0.93 5.42
CA LEU A 80 -3.95 -0.53 5.24
C LEU A 80 -5.08 -1.01 4.33
N GLU A 81 -6.28 -0.47 4.51
CA GLU A 81 -7.41 -0.79 3.63
C GLU A 81 -7.18 -0.31 2.19
N ALA A 82 -6.63 0.88 2.00
CA ALA A 82 -6.29 1.40 0.68
C ALA A 82 -5.22 0.55 -0.03
N LEU A 83 -4.22 0.04 0.71
CA LEU A 83 -3.20 -0.88 0.21
C LEU A 83 -3.81 -2.21 -0.27
N ARG A 84 -4.74 -2.78 0.50
CA ARG A 84 -5.50 -4.00 0.12
C ARG A 84 -6.31 -3.76 -1.15
N LYS A 85 -7.13 -2.70 -1.18
CA LYS A 85 -7.98 -2.36 -2.34
C LYS A 85 -7.19 -2.15 -3.62
N ALA A 86 -6.01 -1.56 -3.51
CA ALA A 86 -5.11 -1.33 -4.64
C ALA A 86 -4.23 -2.54 -4.99
N SER A 87 -4.38 -3.68 -4.29
CA SER A 87 -3.58 -4.90 -4.47
C SER A 87 -2.06 -4.62 -4.47
N LEU A 88 -1.62 -3.69 -3.64
CA LEU A 88 -0.21 -3.31 -3.55
C LEU A 88 0.57 -4.32 -2.70
N THR A 89 1.85 -4.45 -3.00
CA THR A 89 2.73 -5.40 -2.31
C THR A 89 3.29 -4.84 -1.00
N GLU A 90 3.80 -5.71 -0.15
CA GLU A 90 4.53 -5.36 1.07
C GLU A 90 5.63 -4.31 0.84
N ARG A 91 6.34 -4.41 -0.30
CA ARG A 91 7.42 -3.48 -0.65
C ARG A 91 6.90 -2.06 -0.88
N HIS A 92 5.73 -1.91 -1.53
CA HIS A 92 5.06 -0.61 -1.67
C HIS A 92 4.65 -0.06 -0.29
N ALA A 93 4.06 -0.89 0.56
CA ALA A 93 3.68 -0.50 1.92
C ALA A 93 4.89 -0.01 2.73
N ARG A 94 6.04 -0.71 2.66
CA ARG A 94 7.26 -0.26 3.33
C ARG A 94 7.79 1.07 2.81
N ALA A 95 7.74 1.30 1.51
CA ALA A 95 8.18 2.57 0.92
C ALA A 95 7.34 3.74 1.46
N LEU A 96 6.03 3.54 1.61
CA LEU A 96 5.08 4.54 2.14
C LEU A 96 5.32 4.90 3.61
N LEU A 97 6.04 4.08 4.39
CA LEU A 97 6.40 4.42 5.78
C LEU A 97 7.29 5.66 5.90
N LYS A 98 7.98 6.03 4.82
CA LYS A 98 8.82 7.25 4.79
C LYS A 98 7.99 8.52 4.78
N LEU A 99 6.73 8.46 4.37
CA LEU A 99 5.84 9.62 4.32
C LEU A 99 5.27 9.94 5.71
N PRO A 100 5.33 11.20 6.16
CA PRO A 100 4.91 11.58 7.51
C PRO A 100 3.39 11.65 7.66
N SER A 101 2.66 12.02 6.59
CA SER A 101 1.21 12.28 6.65
C SER A 101 0.39 11.13 6.08
N GLU A 102 -0.71 10.79 6.76
CA GLU A 102 -1.71 9.83 6.28
C GLU A 102 -2.29 10.26 4.91
N THR A 103 -2.64 11.54 4.79
CA THR A 103 -3.17 12.09 3.54
C THR A 103 -2.20 11.92 2.38
N GLN A 104 -0.89 12.15 2.60
CA GLN A 104 0.14 11.91 1.59
C GLN A 104 0.21 10.43 1.21
N LYS A 105 0.15 9.52 2.18
CA LYS A 105 0.15 8.07 1.91
C LYS A 105 -1.02 7.66 1.04
N LEU A 106 -2.24 8.11 1.36
CA LEU A 106 -3.44 7.82 0.57
C LEU A 106 -3.36 8.40 -0.85
N THR A 107 -2.84 9.62 -1.00
CA THR A 107 -2.62 10.25 -2.31
C THR A 107 -1.62 9.42 -3.14
N VAL A 108 -0.48 9.04 -2.55
CA VAL A 108 0.54 8.24 -3.24
C VAL A 108 0.02 6.86 -3.62
N ILE A 109 -0.76 6.19 -2.77
CA ILE A 109 -1.43 4.92 -3.11
C ILE A 109 -2.31 5.08 -4.35
N SER A 110 -3.09 6.17 -4.44
CA SER A 110 -3.93 6.45 -5.60
C SER A 110 -3.12 6.65 -6.88
N VAL A 111 -1.95 7.30 -6.79
CA VAL A 111 -1.03 7.49 -7.92
C VAL A 111 -0.42 6.17 -8.35
N ILE A 112 0.06 5.35 -7.40
CA ILE A 112 0.63 4.02 -7.67
C ILE A 112 -0.39 3.14 -8.40
N ALA A 113 -1.63 3.09 -7.90
CA ALA A 113 -2.69 2.28 -8.48
C ALA A 113 -3.11 2.74 -9.88
N ARG A 114 -3.16 4.06 -10.12
CA ARG A 114 -3.55 4.63 -11.42
C ARG A 114 -2.48 4.45 -12.49
N GLN A 115 -1.22 4.60 -12.11
CA GLN A 115 -0.08 4.59 -13.02
C GLN A 115 0.65 3.25 -13.04
N GLU A 116 0.17 2.26 -12.27
CA GLU A 116 0.76 0.92 -12.14
C GLU A 116 2.27 0.96 -11.84
N LEU A 117 2.66 1.87 -10.92
CA LEU A 117 4.06 2.08 -10.61
C LEU A 117 4.68 0.83 -9.98
N SER A 118 5.83 0.43 -10.49
CA SER A 118 6.67 -0.57 -9.85
C SER A 118 7.22 -0.08 -8.49
N VAL A 119 7.72 -1.00 -7.67
CA VAL A 119 8.33 -0.66 -6.38
C VAL A 119 9.44 0.39 -6.54
N ALA A 120 10.33 0.21 -7.53
CA ALA A 120 11.43 1.14 -7.77
C ALA A 120 10.95 2.54 -8.19
N GLN A 121 9.91 2.61 -9.03
CA GLN A 121 9.29 3.89 -9.41
C GLN A 121 8.59 4.55 -8.22
N THR A 122 7.91 3.76 -7.38
CA THR A 122 7.29 4.25 -6.14
C THR A 122 8.33 4.82 -5.18
N GLU A 123 9.46 4.14 -4.97
CA GLU A 123 10.54 4.63 -4.11
C GLU A 123 11.13 5.93 -4.64
N LYS A 124 11.35 6.02 -5.96
CA LYS A 124 11.83 7.24 -6.60
C LYS A 124 10.83 8.39 -6.47
N TYR A 125 9.55 8.13 -6.68
CA TYR A 125 8.48 9.12 -6.53
C TYR A 125 8.40 9.64 -5.09
N ILE A 126 8.45 8.75 -4.09
CA ILE A 126 8.47 9.13 -2.68
C ILE A 126 9.72 9.95 -2.33
N ALA A 127 10.90 9.57 -2.86
CA ALA A 127 12.13 10.32 -2.63
C ALA A 127 12.01 11.76 -3.16
N GLN A 128 11.50 11.94 -4.38
CA GLN A 128 11.24 13.26 -4.95
C GLN A 128 10.28 14.09 -4.10
N LEU A 129 9.22 13.48 -3.57
CA LEU A 129 8.28 14.16 -2.68
C LEU A 129 8.90 14.61 -1.35
N LEU A 130 9.93 13.90 -0.87
CA LEU A 130 10.63 14.22 0.37
C LEU A 130 11.76 15.24 0.19
N GLU A 131 12.38 15.28 -1.00
CA GLU A 131 13.44 16.24 -1.35
C GLU A 131 12.86 17.64 -1.62
N ASP A 132 11.62 17.75 -2.08
CA ASP A 132 10.93 19.02 -2.33
C ASP A 132 9.72 19.18 -1.39
N PRO A 133 9.94 19.55 -0.11
CA PRO A 133 8.85 19.68 0.87
C PRO A 133 7.91 20.88 0.60
N LYS A 134 8.24 21.70 -0.39
CA LYS A 134 7.43 22.86 -0.78
C LYS A 134 6.59 22.53 -2.01
N GLU A 135 5.36 22.07 -1.82
CA GLU A 135 4.28 21.95 -2.80
C GLU A 135 4.10 20.66 -3.62
N PRO A 136 3.97 19.44 -3.04
CA PRO A 136 3.54 18.33 -3.89
C PRO A 136 2.01 18.19 -4.02
N ALA A 137 1.25 18.56 -2.99
CA ALA A 137 -0.20 18.30 -3.01
C ALA A 137 -0.98 19.22 -3.95
N LYS A 138 -0.62 20.50 -4.06
CA LYS A 138 -1.29 21.45 -4.95
C LYS A 138 -0.92 21.24 -6.42
N LYS A 139 0.38 21.07 -6.75
CA LYS A 139 0.81 20.84 -8.14
C LYS A 139 0.29 19.53 -8.72
N VAL A 140 0.31 18.43 -7.94
CA VAL A 140 -0.23 17.14 -8.39
C VAL A 140 -1.74 17.21 -8.62
N GLN A 141 -2.49 17.89 -7.75
CA GLN A 141 -3.93 18.09 -7.95
C GLN A 141 -4.23 18.96 -9.17
N VAL A 142 -3.48 20.04 -9.38
CA VAL A 142 -3.65 20.93 -10.54
C VAL A 142 -3.26 20.23 -11.85
N HIS A 143 -2.13 19.53 -11.88
CA HIS A 143 -1.74 18.77 -13.09
C HIS A 143 -2.72 17.62 -13.39
N THR A 144 -3.21 16.91 -12.37
CA THR A 144 -4.23 15.88 -12.55
C THR A 144 -5.52 16.47 -13.08
N PHE A 145 -5.95 17.61 -12.55
CA PHE A 145 -7.13 18.33 -13.02
C PHE A 145 -6.96 18.80 -14.47
N LEU A 146 -5.81 19.38 -14.82
CA LEU A 146 -5.51 19.82 -16.20
C LEU A 146 -5.48 18.64 -17.18
N ASN A 147 -4.91 17.49 -16.78
CA ASN A 147 -4.93 16.29 -17.61
C ASN A 147 -6.35 15.75 -17.84
N HIS A 148 -7.21 15.77 -16.82
CA HIS A 148 -8.61 15.40 -16.97
C HIS A 148 -9.37 16.35 -17.91
N LEU A 149 -9.11 17.67 -17.81
CA LEU A 149 -9.69 18.66 -18.73
C LEU A 149 -9.24 18.41 -20.15
N THR A 150 -7.96 18.19 -20.39
CA THR A 150 -7.42 17.90 -21.73
C THR A 150 -8.03 16.64 -22.33
N GLN A 151 -8.16 15.57 -21.55
CA GLN A 151 -8.82 14.33 -21.99
C GLN A 151 -10.31 14.55 -22.33
N SER A 152 -11.01 15.36 -21.52
CA SER A 152 -12.41 15.71 -21.78
C SER A 152 -12.58 16.54 -23.05
N LEU A 153 -11.66 17.47 -23.29
CA LEU A 153 -11.63 18.27 -24.53
C LEU A 153 -11.36 17.41 -25.77
N GLN A 154 -10.43 16.46 -25.69
CA GLN A 154 -10.19 15.49 -26.77
C GLN A 154 -11.45 14.69 -27.11
N LYS A 155 -12.22 14.27 -26.13
CA LYS A 155 -13.50 13.56 -26.36
C LYS A 155 -14.52 14.43 -27.07
N ILE A 156 -14.60 15.72 -26.72
CA ILE A 156 -15.47 16.71 -27.41
C ILE A 156 -15.03 16.93 -28.85
N GLN A 157 -13.73 17.06 -29.09
CA GLN A 157 -13.16 17.20 -30.45
C GLN A 157 -13.45 15.95 -31.32
N LEU A 158 -13.31 14.73 -30.72
CA LEU A 158 -13.64 13.47 -31.40
C LEU A 158 -15.14 13.35 -31.72
N SER A 159 -16.01 14.05 -30.98
CA SER A 159 -17.44 14.16 -31.27
C SER A 159 -17.79 15.17 -32.36
N GLY A 160 -16.79 15.74 -33.05
CA GLY A 160 -16.97 16.67 -34.18
C GLY A 160 -17.18 18.14 -33.78
N ILE A 161 -17.01 18.49 -32.50
CA ILE A 161 -17.13 19.88 -32.04
C ILE A 161 -15.72 20.50 -32.03
N PRO A 162 -15.43 21.57 -32.79
CA PRO A 162 -14.11 22.19 -32.85
C PRO A 162 -13.84 23.01 -31.58
N ALA A 163 -13.43 22.36 -30.52
CA ALA A 163 -13.01 22.99 -29.26
C ALA A 163 -11.51 23.30 -29.33
N VAL A 164 -11.13 24.53 -28.96
CA VAL A 164 -9.73 24.96 -28.88
C VAL A 164 -9.40 25.29 -27.42
N SER A 165 -8.24 24.89 -26.98
CA SER A 165 -7.72 25.24 -25.64
C SER A 165 -6.38 25.93 -25.73
N GLU A 166 -6.25 27.04 -25.04
CA GLU A 166 -4.99 27.74 -24.83
C GLU A 166 -4.57 27.61 -23.37
N HIS A 167 -3.32 27.25 -23.16
CA HIS A 167 -2.72 27.13 -21.83
C HIS A 167 -1.62 28.17 -21.66
N ARG A 168 -1.71 28.96 -20.60
CA ARG A 168 -0.71 29.97 -20.25
C ARG A 168 -0.37 29.84 -18.76
N GLU A 169 0.89 29.55 -18.46
CA GLU A 169 1.41 29.43 -17.11
C GLU A 169 2.31 30.61 -16.75
N THR A 170 2.09 31.19 -15.57
CA THR A 170 2.92 32.24 -14.98
C THR A 170 3.32 31.80 -13.57
N ASP A 171 4.30 32.46 -12.96
CA ASP A 171 4.80 32.11 -11.62
C ASP A 171 3.72 32.08 -10.53
N SER A 172 2.60 32.79 -10.73
CA SER A 172 1.53 32.94 -9.74
C SER A 172 0.20 32.28 -10.11
N GLN A 173 -0.01 31.94 -11.41
CA GLN A 173 -1.31 31.41 -11.87
C GLN A 173 -1.19 30.59 -13.16
N ILE A 174 -2.11 29.64 -13.31
CA ILE A 174 -2.33 28.90 -14.56
C ILE A 174 -3.66 29.35 -15.13
N VAL A 175 -3.65 29.84 -16.37
CA VAL A 175 -4.85 30.28 -17.09
C VAL A 175 -5.10 29.26 -18.21
N LEU A 176 -6.25 28.63 -18.20
CA LEU A 176 -6.73 27.76 -19.26
C LEU A 176 -7.97 28.40 -19.91
N THR A 177 -7.87 28.74 -21.16
CA THR A 177 -8.98 29.29 -21.94
C THR A 177 -9.50 28.22 -22.89
N ILE A 178 -10.79 27.89 -22.78
CA ILE A 178 -11.46 26.92 -23.65
C ILE A 178 -12.48 27.67 -24.49
N THR A 179 -12.36 27.56 -25.79
CA THR A 179 -13.29 28.16 -26.76
C THR A 179 -14.05 27.03 -27.44
N ILE A 180 -15.36 27.02 -27.30
CA ILE A 180 -16.26 26.08 -27.98
C ILE A 180 -17.21 26.92 -28.82
N PRO A 181 -17.12 26.85 -30.17
CA PRO A 181 -18.06 27.56 -31.05
C PRO A 181 -19.46 26.95 -30.93
N LYS A 182 -20.49 27.80 -31.06
CA LYS A 182 -21.92 27.39 -31.06
C LYS A 182 -22.33 26.81 -32.39
#